data_750730e3339e7780565d48ab8d9b7301
#
_entry.id   750730e3339e7780565d48ab8d9b7301
#
_cell.length_a   1.000
_cell.length_b   1.000
_cell.length_c   1.000
_cell.angle_alpha   90.00
_cell.angle_beta   90.00
_cell.angle_gamma   90.00
#
_symmetry.space_group_name_H-M   'P 1'
#
loop_
_entity.id
_entity.type
_entity.pdbx_description
1 polymer ?
#
loop_
_entity_poly.entity_id
_entity_poly.type
_entity_poly.pdbx_seq_one_letter_code
_entity_poly.pdbx_strand_id
1 'polypeptide(L)'
;MIAHVLLLADDDNLLWRSFVIEKKISPKINLELEQSSRFYEQISKIKQSFSEINISYKINNNFKIEIPYRYAIFEKKTKSRFALSTTINHKNKKNTFRYRIKAQRESELVKSEDFLRHKFSYLHKISKKYEPFIATEFISASENQFGKIDEQRVAIGSKFDLPNKSSLRLQFIIQRKNLLGKEIIINNVLGITFSAKI
;
A
#
# COMPACT_ATOMS: atom_id res chain seq x y z
N MET A 1 -24.75 -8.00 14.55
CA MET A 1 -23.93 -9.18 14.95
C MET A 1 -22.58 -9.28 14.20
N ILE A 2 -22.16 -8.28 13.44
CA ILE A 2 -20.86 -8.25 12.71
C ILE A 2 -19.76 -7.48 13.48
N ALA A 3 -20.15 -6.62 14.44
CA ALA A 3 -19.19 -5.77 15.16
C ALA A 3 -18.40 -6.48 16.29
N HIS A 4 -18.81 -7.65 16.75
CA HIS A 4 -18.16 -8.36 17.87
C HIS A 4 -17.02 -9.31 17.47
N VAL A 5 -16.83 -9.58 16.17
CA VAL A 5 -15.75 -10.47 15.70
C VAL A 5 -14.41 -9.75 15.57
N LEU A 6 -14.39 -8.41 15.65
CA LEU A 6 -13.16 -7.58 15.49
C LEU A 6 -12.40 -7.33 16.79
N LEU A 7 -12.84 -7.87 17.93
CA LEU A 7 -12.28 -7.53 19.25
C LEU A 7 -11.62 -8.70 20.01
N LEU A 8 -11.41 -9.86 19.37
CA LEU A 8 -10.94 -11.06 20.06
C LEU A 8 -9.60 -11.58 19.51
N ALA A 9 -8.62 -10.72 19.34
CA ALA A 9 -7.25 -11.18 19.20
C ALA A 9 -6.35 -10.18 19.94
N ASP A 10 -5.27 -10.66 20.49
CA ASP A 10 -4.16 -9.89 21.09
C ASP A 10 -3.45 -9.04 20.03
N ASP A 11 -4.24 -8.42 19.12
CA ASP A 11 -3.84 -7.79 17.88
C ASP A 11 -3.57 -6.31 18.11
N ASP A 12 -2.45 -5.82 17.61
CA ASP A 12 -2.15 -4.39 17.65
C ASP A 12 -3.01 -3.61 16.65
N ASN A 13 -3.66 -2.55 17.11
CA ASN A 13 -4.38 -1.61 16.25
C ASN A 13 -3.42 -0.57 15.72
N LEU A 14 -3.23 -0.56 14.41
CA LEU A 14 -2.30 0.31 13.71
C LEU A 14 -3.06 1.42 12.97
N LEU A 15 -2.45 2.60 12.87
CA LEU A 15 -2.91 3.67 11.99
C LEU A 15 -1.82 4.00 10.96
N TRP A 16 -2.17 3.96 9.69
CA TRP A 16 -1.33 4.43 8.59
C TRP A 16 -1.96 5.66 7.96
N ARG A 17 -1.28 6.79 8.05
CA ARG A 17 -1.71 8.03 7.41
C ARG A 17 -0.70 8.45 6.36
N SER A 18 -1.20 8.94 5.21
CA SER A 18 -0.38 9.41 4.11
C SER A 18 -0.96 10.70 3.52
N PHE A 19 -0.05 11.58 3.13
CA PHE A 19 -0.32 12.73 2.28
C PHE A 19 0.44 12.56 0.98
N VAL A 20 -0.25 12.71 -0.16
CA VAL A 20 0.30 12.47 -1.49
C VAL A 20 0.08 13.68 -2.38
N ILE A 21 1.13 14.11 -3.05
CA ILE A 21 1.06 15.11 -4.13
C ILE A 21 1.37 14.41 -5.44
N GLU A 22 0.49 14.53 -6.41
CA GLU A 22 0.65 14.00 -7.76
C GLU A 22 0.82 15.14 -8.76
N LYS A 23 1.86 15.06 -9.61
CA LYS A 23 2.10 16.00 -10.71
C LYS A 23 2.23 15.25 -12.02
N LYS A 24 1.39 15.62 -12.99
CA LYS A 24 1.48 15.09 -14.34
C LYS A 24 2.56 15.87 -15.11
N ILE A 25 3.70 15.23 -15.36
CA ILE A 25 4.84 15.82 -16.07
C ILE A 25 4.59 15.80 -17.59
N SER A 26 4.00 14.70 -18.10
CA SER A 26 3.61 14.55 -19.51
C SER A 26 2.36 13.65 -19.62
N PRO A 27 1.77 13.46 -20.83
CA PRO A 27 0.65 12.54 -21.00
C PRO A 27 0.92 11.11 -20.51
N LYS A 28 2.19 10.70 -20.48
CA LYS A 28 2.62 9.35 -20.10
C LYS A 28 3.39 9.29 -18.78
N ILE A 29 3.92 10.41 -18.28
CA ILE A 29 4.76 10.45 -17.09
C ILE A 29 4.05 11.20 -15.96
N ASN A 30 3.98 10.55 -14.80
CA ASN A 30 3.47 11.14 -13.56
C ASN A 30 4.51 11.02 -12.45
N LEU A 31 4.67 12.09 -11.66
CA LEU A 31 5.48 12.14 -10.46
C LEU A 31 4.55 12.17 -9.26
N GLU A 32 4.88 11.38 -8.24
CA GLU A 32 4.16 11.30 -6.98
C GLU A 32 5.14 11.44 -5.81
N LEU A 33 4.79 12.31 -4.86
CA LEU A 33 5.50 12.47 -3.61
C LEU A 33 4.57 12.08 -2.48
N GLU A 34 4.97 11.14 -1.66
CA GLU A 34 4.23 10.68 -0.48
C GLU A 34 5.01 10.97 0.79
N GLN A 35 4.33 11.58 1.77
CA GLN A 35 4.76 11.63 3.17
C GLN A 35 3.81 10.78 3.99
N SER A 36 4.34 9.81 4.75
CA SER A 36 3.52 8.87 5.52
C SER A 36 4.05 8.68 6.93
N SER A 37 3.13 8.44 7.87
CA SER A 37 3.45 8.02 9.24
C SER A 37 2.62 6.80 9.60
N ARG A 38 3.22 5.86 10.33
CA ARG A 38 2.60 4.64 10.81
C ARG A 38 2.70 4.57 12.31
N PHE A 39 1.58 4.35 12.95
CA PHE A 39 1.43 4.26 14.40
C PHE A 39 1.17 2.81 14.80
N TYR A 40 1.61 2.44 16.00
CA TYR A 40 1.42 1.12 16.60
C TYR A 40 1.13 1.25 18.11
N GLU A 41 1.07 0.16 18.86
CA GLU A 41 0.69 0.13 20.27
C GLU A 41 -0.60 0.91 20.52
N GLN A 42 -1.71 0.42 19.94
CA GLN A 42 -3.03 1.06 20.02
C GLN A 42 -3.01 2.54 19.55
N ILE A 43 -2.21 2.82 18.48
CA ILE A 43 -2.07 4.15 17.85
C ILE A 43 -1.31 5.17 18.74
N SER A 44 -0.69 4.73 19.82
CA SER A 44 -0.01 5.64 20.79
C SER A 44 1.41 6.03 20.38
N LYS A 45 2.12 5.18 19.60
CA LYS A 45 3.52 5.41 19.22
C LYS A 45 3.72 5.44 17.71
N ILE A 46 4.68 6.23 17.24
CA ILE A 46 5.08 6.24 15.83
C ILE A 46 6.08 5.10 15.60
N LYS A 47 5.69 4.13 14.78
CA LYS A 47 6.55 3.03 14.34
C LYS A 47 7.58 3.49 13.33
N GLN A 48 7.13 4.28 12.35
CA GLN A 48 7.97 4.83 11.29
C GLN A 48 7.31 6.04 10.63
N SER A 49 8.14 6.94 10.13
CA SER A 49 7.76 7.96 9.15
C SER A 49 8.58 7.76 7.88
N PHE A 50 8.02 8.02 6.71
CA PHE A 50 8.76 7.90 5.46
C PHE A 50 8.32 8.93 4.43
N SER A 51 9.26 9.27 3.57
CA SER A 51 9.03 9.99 2.31
C SER A 51 9.27 9.04 1.15
N GLU A 52 8.38 9.04 0.17
CA GLU A 52 8.53 8.25 -1.06
C GLU A 52 8.37 9.15 -2.27
N ILE A 53 9.27 9.04 -3.23
CA ILE A 53 9.15 9.59 -4.57
C ILE A 53 8.86 8.44 -5.53
N ASN A 54 7.86 8.60 -6.38
CA ASN A 54 7.47 7.59 -7.36
C ASN A 54 7.32 8.21 -8.74
N ILE A 55 8.08 7.70 -9.69
CA ILE A 55 7.94 8.04 -11.10
C ILE A 55 7.18 6.93 -11.78
N SER A 56 6.10 7.27 -12.46
CA SER A 56 5.32 6.30 -13.21
C SER A 56 5.28 6.60 -14.70
N TYR A 57 5.40 5.57 -15.52
CA TYR A 57 5.29 5.63 -16.99
C TYR A 57 4.10 4.80 -17.46
N LYS A 58 3.17 5.44 -18.13
CA LYS A 58 1.98 4.82 -18.70
C LYS A 58 2.30 4.34 -20.12
N ILE A 59 2.46 3.04 -20.30
CA ILE A 59 2.68 2.44 -21.61
C ILE A 59 1.41 2.58 -22.46
N ASN A 60 0.27 2.20 -21.88
CA ASN A 60 -1.04 2.37 -22.49
C ASN A 60 -2.12 2.53 -21.40
N ASN A 61 -3.41 2.50 -21.76
CA ASN A 61 -4.50 2.72 -20.80
C ASN A 61 -4.61 1.63 -19.72
N ASN A 62 -4.07 0.44 -19.98
CA ASN A 62 -4.18 -0.72 -19.12
C ASN A 62 -2.87 -1.04 -18.40
N PHE A 63 -1.72 -0.56 -18.90
CA PHE A 63 -0.40 -0.97 -18.44
C PHE A 63 0.45 0.21 -18.01
N LYS A 64 0.99 0.14 -16.78
CA LYS A 64 1.82 1.18 -16.15
C LYS A 64 3.02 0.56 -15.46
N ILE A 65 4.19 1.17 -15.60
CA ILE A 65 5.42 0.87 -14.85
C ILE A 65 5.66 1.97 -13.83
N GLU A 66 6.18 1.64 -12.65
CA GLU A 66 6.44 2.56 -11.55
C GLU A 66 7.79 2.24 -10.92
N ILE A 67 8.54 3.29 -10.59
CA ILE A 67 9.84 3.22 -9.92
C ILE A 67 9.77 4.06 -8.64
N PRO A 68 9.31 3.48 -7.53
CA PRO A 68 9.29 4.17 -6.25
C PRO A 68 10.62 4.03 -5.51
N TYR A 69 11.08 5.14 -4.93
CA TYR A 69 12.16 5.18 -3.94
C TYR A 69 11.62 5.73 -2.64
N ARG A 70 11.86 5.03 -1.53
CA ARG A 70 11.42 5.40 -0.19
C ARG A 70 12.59 5.53 0.76
N TYR A 71 12.56 6.57 1.58
CA TYR A 71 13.41 6.73 2.75
C TYR A 71 12.54 6.73 4.00
N ALA A 72 12.81 5.82 4.93
CA ALA A 72 12.02 5.60 6.13
C ALA A 72 12.87 5.75 7.39
N ILE A 73 12.33 6.47 8.37
CA ILE A 73 12.92 6.70 9.68
C ILE A 73 12.09 5.92 10.69
N PHE A 74 12.75 5.07 11.47
CA PHE A 74 12.25 4.34 12.61
C PHE A 74 12.90 4.90 13.88
N GLU A 75 12.42 4.54 15.05
CA GLU A 75 12.96 5.02 16.32
C GLU A 75 14.49 4.87 16.46
N LYS A 76 15.04 3.72 16.01
CA LYS A 76 16.47 3.40 16.21
C LYS A 76 17.24 3.17 14.90
N LYS A 77 16.59 3.31 13.74
CA LYS A 77 17.22 3.02 12.46
C LYS A 77 16.53 3.73 11.29
N THR A 78 17.26 3.79 10.19
CA THR A 78 16.71 4.23 8.91
C THR A 78 16.77 3.11 7.90
N LYS A 79 15.84 3.13 6.94
CA LYS A 79 15.81 2.19 5.82
C LYS A 79 15.55 2.94 4.53
N SER A 80 16.26 2.55 3.49
CA SER A 80 15.91 2.93 2.13
C SER A 80 15.24 1.76 1.41
N ARG A 81 14.35 2.08 0.46
CA ARG A 81 13.67 1.08 -0.36
C ARG A 81 13.62 1.55 -1.80
N PHE A 82 14.20 0.78 -2.68
CA PHE A 82 14.06 0.92 -4.11
C PHE A 82 13.13 -0.17 -4.63
N ALA A 83 12.27 0.14 -5.61
CA ALA A 83 11.43 -0.88 -6.21
C ALA A 83 11.17 -0.61 -7.69
N LEU A 84 10.76 -1.68 -8.37
CA LEU A 84 10.17 -1.65 -9.70
C LEU A 84 8.80 -2.31 -9.62
N SER A 85 7.77 -1.67 -10.12
CA SER A 85 6.46 -2.30 -10.17
C SER A 85 5.76 -2.13 -11.51
N THR A 86 4.96 -3.12 -11.84
CA THR A 86 4.10 -3.13 -13.02
C THR A 86 2.67 -3.28 -12.57
N THR A 87 1.79 -2.45 -13.12
CA THR A 87 0.36 -2.48 -12.86
C THR A 87 -0.40 -2.72 -14.15
N ILE A 88 -1.28 -3.72 -14.14
CA ILE A 88 -2.23 -4.05 -15.21
C ILE A 88 -3.63 -3.75 -14.71
N ASN A 89 -4.42 -3.00 -15.50
CA ASN A 89 -5.81 -2.71 -15.20
C ASN A 89 -6.70 -3.26 -16.32
N HIS A 90 -7.72 -3.99 -15.94
CA HIS A 90 -8.82 -4.35 -16.83
C HIS A 90 -10.06 -3.59 -16.41
N LYS A 91 -10.54 -2.66 -17.27
CA LYS A 91 -11.71 -1.84 -17.00
C LYS A 91 -12.90 -2.31 -17.80
N ASN A 92 -14.02 -2.54 -17.11
CA ASN A 92 -15.31 -2.85 -17.74
C ASN A 92 -16.39 -1.97 -17.10
N LYS A 93 -16.86 -0.97 -17.86
CA LYS A 93 -17.86 0.03 -17.43
C LYS A 93 -17.45 0.65 -16.07
N LYS A 94 -18.14 0.28 -14.99
CA LYS A 94 -17.91 0.77 -13.63
C LYS A 94 -16.89 -0.04 -12.84
N ASN A 95 -16.46 -1.19 -13.36
CA ASN A 95 -15.61 -2.14 -12.67
C ASN A 95 -14.16 -1.99 -13.14
N THR A 96 -13.22 -2.08 -12.21
CA THR A 96 -11.79 -2.14 -12.52
C THR A 96 -11.16 -3.30 -11.76
N PHE A 97 -10.63 -4.27 -12.48
CA PHE A 97 -9.75 -5.30 -11.95
C PHE A 97 -8.31 -4.83 -12.12
N ARG A 98 -7.55 -4.84 -11.05
CA ARG A 98 -6.15 -4.39 -11.05
C ARG A 98 -5.26 -5.47 -10.48
N TYR A 99 -4.21 -5.80 -11.22
CA TYR A 99 -3.11 -6.61 -10.73
C TYR A 99 -1.83 -5.78 -10.72
N ARG A 100 -1.07 -5.85 -9.62
CA ARG A 100 0.24 -5.22 -9.51
C ARG A 100 1.24 -6.24 -9.00
N ILE A 101 2.37 -6.36 -9.70
CA ILE A 101 3.57 -7.02 -9.23
C ILE A 101 4.60 -5.95 -8.87
N LYS A 102 5.30 -6.12 -7.74
CA LYS A 102 6.36 -5.20 -7.28
C LYS A 102 7.52 -6.01 -6.75
N ALA A 103 8.69 -5.86 -7.38
CA ALA A 103 9.96 -6.28 -6.83
C ALA A 103 10.58 -5.11 -6.08
N GLN A 104 11.08 -5.31 -4.86
CA GLN A 104 11.66 -4.26 -4.03
C GLN A 104 12.85 -4.77 -3.25
N ARG A 105 13.85 -3.89 -3.09
CA ARG A 105 14.98 -4.06 -2.17
C ARG A 105 14.85 -3.05 -1.04
N GLU A 106 14.90 -3.53 0.18
CA GLU A 106 14.96 -2.73 1.39
C GLU A 106 16.35 -2.84 1.99
N SER A 107 17.02 -1.71 2.22
CA SER A 107 18.37 -1.67 2.71
C SER A 107 18.45 -0.91 4.03
N GLU A 108 19.13 -1.49 5.00
CA GLU A 108 19.67 -0.87 6.21
C GLU A 108 21.19 -0.72 6.06
N LEU A 109 21.87 -0.11 7.03
CA LEU A 109 23.33 0.11 6.98
C LEU A 109 24.16 -1.14 6.66
N VAL A 110 23.76 -2.30 7.15
CA VAL A 110 24.53 -3.56 7.07
C VAL A 110 23.78 -4.68 6.34
N LYS A 111 22.45 -4.56 6.20
CA LYS A 111 21.59 -5.64 5.68
C LYS A 111 20.68 -5.13 4.59
N SER A 112 20.54 -5.93 3.54
CA SER A 112 19.53 -5.71 2.50
C SER A 112 18.64 -6.93 2.37
N GLU A 113 17.37 -6.71 2.06
CA GLU A 113 16.39 -7.77 1.87
C GLU A 113 15.55 -7.47 0.64
N ASP A 114 15.32 -8.49 -0.19
CA ASP A 114 14.51 -8.39 -1.39
C ASP A 114 13.13 -8.98 -1.13
N PHE A 115 12.11 -8.34 -1.71
CA PHE A 115 10.73 -8.78 -1.60
C PHE A 115 10.07 -8.80 -2.96
N LEU A 116 9.21 -9.79 -3.16
CA LEU A 116 8.28 -9.84 -4.28
C LEU A 116 6.85 -9.71 -3.75
N ARG A 117 6.06 -8.83 -4.36
CA ARG A 117 4.70 -8.52 -3.90
C ARG A 117 3.71 -8.64 -5.05
N HIS A 118 2.64 -9.37 -4.82
CA HIS A 118 1.51 -9.53 -5.73
C HIS A 118 0.26 -8.94 -5.11
N LYS A 119 -0.34 -7.95 -5.77
CA LYS A 119 -1.56 -7.31 -5.28
C LYS A 119 -2.67 -7.40 -6.32
N PHE A 120 -3.78 -7.95 -5.92
CA PHE A 120 -5.04 -7.99 -6.68
C PHE A 120 -6.02 -7.01 -6.05
N SER A 121 -6.74 -6.27 -6.88
CA SER A 121 -7.75 -5.32 -6.39
C SER A 121 -8.94 -5.30 -7.32
N TYR A 122 -10.12 -5.20 -6.75
CA TYR A 122 -11.37 -4.95 -7.44
C TYR A 122 -11.91 -3.60 -6.95
N LEU A 123 -12.21 -2.70 -7.88
CA LEU A 123 -12.74 -1.37 -7.63
C LEU A 123 -14.07 -1.24 -8.37
N HIS A 124 -15.08 -0.68 -7.71
CA HIS A 124 -16.40 -0.45 -8.29
C HIS A 124 -16.77 1.02 -8.22
N LYS A 125 -16.89 1.69 -9.36
CA LYS A 125 -17.24 3.11 -9.42
C LYS A 125 -18.75 3.29 -9.30
N ILE A 126 -19.26 3.56 -8.10
CA ILE A 126 -20.68 3.81 -7.84
C ILE A 126 -21.09 5.15 -8.44
N SER A 127 -20.28 6.21 -8.23
CA SER A 127 -20.51 7.55 -8.75
C SER A 127 -19.20 8.21 -9.21
N LYS A 128 -19.26 9.44 -9.71
CA LYS A 128 -18.05 10.22 -10.02
C LYS A 128 -17.18 10.50 -8.79
N LYS A 129 -17.79 10.49 -7.60
CA LYS A 129 -17.12 10.87 -6.34
C LYS A 129 -16.83 9.68 -5.40
N TYR A 130 -17.36 8.49 -5.67
CA TYR A 130 -17.31 7.37 -4.74
C TYR A 130 -16.95 6.06 -5.43
N GLU A 131 -15.85 5.44 -4.97
CA GLU A 131 -15.30 4.20 -5.50
C GLU A 131 -14.86 3.27 -4.35
N PRO A 132 -15.74 2.35 -3.89
CA PRO A 132 -15.36 1.29 -2.99
C PRO A 132 -14.43 0.28 -3.67
N PHE A 133 -13.60 -0.40 -2.86
CA PHE A 133 -12.70 -1.43 -3.34
C PHE A 133 -12.45 -2.52 -2.30
N ILE A 134 -12.04 -3.67 -2.80
CA ILE A 134 -11.43 -4.75 -2.03
C ILE A 134 -10.08 -5.10 -2.67
N ALA A 135 -9.10 -5.47 -1.85
CA ALA A 135 -7.80 -5.88 -2.35
C ALA A 135 -7.19 -6.97 -1.47
N THR A 136 -6.39 -7.84 -2.10
CA THR A 136 -5.49 -8.75 -1.38
C THR A 136 -4.08 -8.59 -1.89
N GLU A 137 -3.09 -8.66 -0.99
CA GLU A 137 -1.67 -8.57 -1.32
C GLU A 137 -0.93 -9.70 -0.63
N PHE A 138 -0.06 -10.37 -1.40
CA PHE A 138 0.83 -11.42 -0.95
C PHE A 138 2.27 -10.93 -1.07
N ILE A 139 3.09 -11.20 -0.05
CA ILE A 139 4.48 -10.73 0.04
C ILE A 139 5.35 -11.93 0.34
N SER A 140 6.40 -12.11 -0.47
CA SER A 140 7.45 -13.09 -0.28
C SER A 140 8.77 -12.37 -0.05
N ALA A 141 9.55 -12.80 0.94
CA ALA A 141 10.90 -12.30 1.20
C ALA A 141 11.95 -13.27 0.62
N SER A 142 13.10 -12.75 0.19
CA SER A 142 14.19 -13.56 -0.37
C SER A 142 14.79 -14.53 0.65
N GLU A 143 14.83 -14.14 1.92
CA GLU A 143 15.31 -14.99 3.02
C GLU A 143 14.51 -16.28 3.16
N ASN A 144 13.23 -16.27 2.80
CA ASN A 144 12.30 -17.40 2.88
C ASN A 144 12.13 -18.15 1.55
N GLN A 145 13.04 -17.99 0.61
CA GLN A 145 12.94 -18.45 -0.78
C GLN A 145 11.78 -17.77 -1.53
N PHE A 146 12.07 -17.14 -2.68
CA PHE A 146 11.01 -16.54 -3.52
C PHE A 146 9.97 -17.60 -3.89
N GLY A 147 8.70 -17.25 -3.68
CA GLY A 147 7.54 -18.12 -3.92
C GLY A 147 6.84 -18.60 -2.64
N LYS A 148 7.48 -18.55 -1.48
CA LYS A 148 6.81 -18.79 -0.20
C LYS A 148 6.25 -17.46 0.32
N ILE A 149 4.95 -17.42 0.59
CA ILE A 149 4.26 -16.24 1.08
C ILE A 149 4.47 -16.14 2.58
N ASP A 150 5.15 -15.07 3.02
CA ASP A 150 5.39 -14.78 4.43
C ASP A 150 4.37 -13.79 5.02
N GLU A 151 3.83 -12.89 4.19
CA GLU A 151 2.85 -11.91 4.63
C GLU A 151 1.66 -11.83 3.66
N GLN A 152 0.46 -11.74 4.22
CA GLN A 152 -0.79 -11.49 3.51
C GLN A 152 -1.46 -10.24 4.07
N ARG A 153 -2.03 -9.42 3.19
CA ARG A 153 -2.89 -8.28 3.54
C ARG A 153 -4.20 -8.38 2.80
N VAL A 154 -5.30 -8.23 3.51
CA VAL A 154 -6.64 -8.08 2.93
C VAL A 154 -7.14 -6.71 3.30
N ALA A 155 -7.58 -5.93 2.32
CA ALA A 155 -8.05 -4.57 2.51
C ALA A 155 -9.45 -4.39 1.93
N ILE A 156 -10.30 -3.69 2.67
CA ILE A 156 -11.56 -3.15 2.19
C ILE A 156 -11.58 -1.65 2.43
N GLY A 157 -12.11 -0.87 1.50
CA GLY A 157 -12.11 0.57 1.67
C GLY A 157 -12.85 1.31 0.58
N SER A 158 -12.71 2.62 0.60
CA SER A 158 -13.35 3.50 -0.36
C SER A 158 -12.47 4.69 -0.69
N LYS A 159 -12.53 5.12 -1.93
CA LYS A 159 -11.97 6.37 -2.40
C LYS A 159 -13.10 7.38 -2.64
N PHE A 160 -12.89 8.59 -2.11
CA PHE A 160 -13.77 9.74 -2.27
C PHE A 160 -13.02 10.80 -3.09
N ASP A 161 -13.51 11.13 -4.27
CA ASP A 161 -12.99 12.26 -5.03
C ASP A 161 -13.60 13.56 -4.47
N LEU A 162 -12.72 14.47 -4.05
CA LEU A 162 -13.04 15.76 -3.42
C LEU A 162 -12.87 16.91 -4.42
N PRO A 163 -13.31 18.14 -4.09
CA PRO A 163 -13.02 19.33 -4.89
C PRO A 163 -11.52 19.55 -5.11
N ASN A 164 -11.17 20.45 -6.04
CA ASN A 164 -9.79 20.88 -6.31
C ASN A 164 -8.83 19.72 -6.66
N LYS A 165 -9.31 18.74 -7.44
CA LYS A 165 -8.56 17.57 -7.90
C LYS A 165 -7.93 16.77 -6.73
N SER A 166 -8.53 16.80 -5.56
CA SER A 166 -8.07 16.04 -4.40
C SER A 166 -8.91 14.78 -4.19
N SER A 167 -8.43 13.86 -3.38
CA SER A 167 -9.16 12.66 -3.00
C SER A 167 -8.77 12.19 -1.59
N LEU A 168 -9.73 11.54 -0.92
CA LEU A 168 -9.54 10.87 0.35
C LEU A 168 -9.76 9.36 0.14
N ARG A 169 -8.83 8.53 0.61
CA ARG A 169 -8.97 7.08 0.67
C ARG A 169 -9.00 6.64 2.13
N LEU A 170 -10.04 5.91 2.49
CA LEU A 170 -10.18 5.26 3.78
C LEU A 170 -10.18 3.76 3.55
N GLN A 171 -9.45 3.00 4.37
CA GLN A 171 -9.38 1.55 4.24
C GLN A 171 -9.14 0.89 5.59
N PHE A 172 -9.70 -0.29 5.76
CA PHE A 172 -9.39 -1.22 6.82
C PHE A 172 -8.59 -2.38 6.23
N ILE A 173 -7.48 -2.77 6.89
CA ILE A 173 -6.59 -3.82 6.41
C ILE A 173 -6.38 -4.81 7.53
N ILE A 174 -6.60 -6.09 7.24
CA ILE A 174 -6.13 -7.21 8.06
C ILE A 174 -4.78 -7.63 7.50
N GLN A 175 -3.73 -7.50 8.30
CA GLN A 175 -2.36 -7.88 7.94
C GLN A 175 -1.96 -9.12 8.73
N ARG A 176 -1.65 -10.20 8.05
CA ARG A 176 -1.12 -11.44 8.62
C ARG A 176 0.35 -11.55 8.25
N LYS A 177 1.22 -11.67 9.23
CA LYS A 177 2.67 -11.79 9.07
C LYS A 177 3.16 -13.11 9.64
N ASN A 178 4.40 -13.47 9.24
CA ASN A 178 5.06 -14.67 9.72
C ASN A 178 4.27 -15.95 9.40
N LEU A 179 3.69 -16.00 8.19
CA LEU A 179 2.87 -17.14 7.76
C LEU A 179 3.65 -18.45 7.65
N LEU A 180 4.99 -18.38 7.57
CA LEU A 180 5.90 -19.52 7.53
C LEU A 180 6.46 -19.86 8.93
N GLY A 181 6.21 -19.03 9.92
CA GLY A 181 6.66 -19.21 11.28
C GLY A 181 5.70 -20.03 12.13
N LYS A 182 6.08 -20.28 13.39
CA LYS A 182 5.24 -21.02 14.35
C LYS A 182 4.02 -20.22 14.81
N GLU A 183 4.14 -18.90 14.86
CA GLU A 183 3.07 -18.00 15.32
C GLU A 183 2.78 -16.94 14.25
N ILE A 184 1.52 -16.85 13.85
CA ILE A 184 1.05 -15.85 12.90
C ILE A 184 0.71 -14.58 13.69
N ILE A 185 1.30 -13.46 13.28
CA ILE A 185 1.00 -12.13 13.85
C ILE A 185 -0.09 -11.51 13.01
N ILE A 186 -1.20 -11.14 13.64
CA ILE A 186 -2.33 -10.46 13.00
C ILE A 186 -2.33 -8.99 13.48
N ASN A 187 -2.42 -8.04 12.56
CA ASN A 187 -2.58 -6.62 12.87
C ASN A 187 -3.82 -6.07 12.16
N ASN A 188 -4.57 -5.26 12.86
CA ASN A 188 -5.67 -4.48 12.33
C ASN A 188 -5.16 -3.08 11.99
N VAL A 189 -5.34 -2.64 10.74
CA VAL A 189 -4.80 -1.37 10.28
C VAL A 189 -5.90 -0.47 9.74
N LEU A 190 -6.07 0.71 10.30
CA LEU A 190 -6.82 1.79 9.68
C LEU A 190 -5.87 2.58 8.77
N GLY A 191 -6.19 2.69 7.49
CA GLY A 191 -5.43 3.45 6.51
C GLY A 191 -6.18 4.70 6.06
N ILE A 192 -5.52 5.85 6.12
CA ILE A 192 -6.05 7.13 5.66
C ILE A 192 -5.04 7.74 4.69
N THR A 193 -5.46 8.04 3.47
CA THR A 193 -4.60 8.71 2.47
C THR A 193 -5.34 9.89 1.89
N PHE A 194 -4.75 11.07 1.99
CA PHE A 194 -5.19 12.26 1.28
C PHE A 194 -4.27 12.48 0.08
N SER A 195 -4.82 12.72 -1.11
CA SER A 195 -4.06 12.98 -2.33
C SER A 195 -4.53 14.26 -3.00
N ALA A 196 -3.58 15.06 -3.49
CA ALA A 196 -3.85 16.26 -4.26
C ALA A 196 -3.07 16.22 -5.60
N LYS A 197 -3.70 16.71 -6.68
CA LYS A 197 -3.09 16.81 -8.02
C LYS A 197 -2.84 18.28 -8.37
N ILE A 198 -1.61 18.54 -8.76
CA ILE A 198 -1.14 19.86 -9.18
C ILE A 198 -0.76 19.88 -10.66
#